data_4510bae555bd152b5b21d3c1342c2fd3
#
_entry.id   4510bae555bd152b5b21d3c1342c2fd3
#
_cell.length_a   1.000
_cell.length_b   1.000
_cell.length_c   1.000
_cell.angle_alpha   90.00
_cell.angle_beta   90.00
_cell.angle_gamma   90.00
#
_symmetry.space_group_name_H-M   'P 1'
#
loop_
_entity.id
_entity.type
_entity.pdbx_description
1 polymer ?
#
loop_
_entity_poly.entity_id
_entity_poly.type
_entity_poly.pdbx_seq_one_letter_code
_entity_poly.pdbx_strand_id
1 'polypeptide(L)'
;MLLAASDRSNFVDIDVPSGAWVGLLVLIAALLAVDLYRHRDAHAPSPKEALLESIFWVMCGLSFSLVIAFMFGGAAFGEYISGYLIEKSLSIDNVFVWSMLFATLSIPLKYQHRVLFWGIFGALALRAVFIVLGSALISQFWWLLLVFGAFLVYTGAKIIRHRDDEGEKESTRGLGLLRRVMPVSDKLDGQKFFTVLNGKRAATPLLAALVVIEVTDVIFAVDSVPAIL
;
A
#
# COMPACT_ATOMS: atom_id res chain seq x y z
N MET A 1 -12.79 38.03 -0.24
CA MET A 1 -11.61 38.27 0.61
C MET A 1 -11.87 37.69 2.01
N LEU A 2 -12.35 36.43 2.11
CA LEU A 2 -12.72 35.77 3.39
C LEU A 2 -12.42 34.29 3.44
N LEU A 3 -11.52 33.75 2.57
CA LEU A 3 -11.06 32.35 2.59
C LEU A 3 -9.53 32.21 2.58
N ALA A 4 -8.79 33.27 2.92
CA ALA A 4 -7.33 33.28 2.82
C ALA A 4 -6.64 33.19 4.18
N ALA A 5 -7.28 32.63 5.18
CA ALA A 5 -6.64 32.29 6.45
C ALA A 5 -7.31 31.06 7.05
N SER A 6 -7.30 29.93 6.36
CA SER A 6 -7.36 28.66 7.05
C SER A 6 -6.02 28.53 7.75
N ASP A 7 -6.09 28.86 9.00
CA ASP A 7 -5.04 28.81 9.98
C ASP A 7 -4.35 27.45 9.90
N ARG A 8 -3.15 27.38 9.34
CA ARG A 8 -2.28 26.20 9.39
C ARG A 8 -1.84 25.87 10.83
N SER A 9 -2.37 26.62 11.81
CA SER A 9 -2.12 26.44 13.23
C SER A 9 -2.71 25.17 13.82
N ASN A 10 -3.52 24.43 13.06
CA ASN A 10 -4.09 23.15 13.53
C ASN A 10 -3.23 21.93 13.17
N PHE A 11 -2.23 22.06 12.30
CA PHE A 11 -1.27 21.00 12.04
C PHE A 11 -0.01 21.24 12.87
N VAL A 12 0.47 20.17 13.51
CA VAL A 12 1.73 20.25 14.26
C VAL A 12 2.87 20.35 13.26
N ASP A 13 3.42 21.57 13.10
CA ASP A 13 4.63 21.77 12.31
C ASP A 13 5.82 21.18 13.09
N ILE A 14 6.19 19.96 12.75
CA ILE A 14 7.25 19.20 13.41
C ILE A 14 8.50 19.30 12.56
N ASP A 15 9.53 19.95 13.08
CA ASP A 15 10.86 19.86 12.50
C ASP A 15 11.51 18.54 12.89
N VAL A 16 11.42 17.57 11.99
CA VAL A 16 11.96 16.21 12.20
C VAL A 16 13.44 16.21 11.83
N PRO A 17 14.35 16.00 12.78
CA PRO A 17 15.77 15.95 12.49
C PRO A 17 16.10 14.81 11.52
N SER A 18 17.05 15.05 10.60
CA SER A 18 17.47 14.05 9.59
C SER A 18 17.89 12.71 10.20
N GLY A 19 18.43 12.72 11.42
CA GLY A 19 18.76 11.50 12.16
C GLY A 19 17.54 10.65 12.51
N ALA A 20 16.39 11.26 12.80
CA ALA A 20 15.14 10.52 13.05
C ALA A 20 14.61 9.84 11.78
N TRP A 21 14.72 10.51 10.63
CA TRP A 21 14.39 9.89 9.34
C TRP A 21 15.27 8.68 9.02
N VAL A 22 16.59 8.81 9.24
CA VAL A 22 17.52 7.67 9.07
C VAL A 22 17.19 6.55 10.05
N GLY A 23 16.91 6.86 11.32
CA GLY A 23 16.50 5.88 12.31
C GLY A 23 15.22 5.14 11.92
N LEU A 24 14.21 5.85 11.41
CA LEU A 24 12.96 5.27 10.92
C LEU A 24 13.20 4.33 9.73
N LEU A 25 14.00 4.76 8.74
CA LEU A 25 14.31 3.93 7.58
C LEU A 25 15.07 2.66 7.96
N VAL A 26 16.04 2.77 8.89
CA VAL A 26 16.77 1.62 9.42
C VAL A 26 15.84 0.67 10.17
N LEU A 27 14.93 1.20 10.98
CA LEU A 27 13.93 0.40 11.69
C LEU A 27 13.03 -0.36 10.71
N ILE A 28 12.47 0.32 9.70
CA ILE A 28 11.64 -0.30 8.67
C ILE A 28 12.42 -1.39 7.93
N ALA A 29 13.65 -1.10 7.50
CA ALA A 29 14.50 -2.06 6.81
C ALA A 29 14.80 -3.30 7.68
N ALA A 30 15.05 -3.11 8.97
CA ALA A 30 15.29 -4.20 9.91
C ALA A 30 14.03 -5.07 10.10
N LEU A 31 12.86 -4.46 10.25
CA LEU A 31 11.58 -5.17 10.38
C LEU A 31 11.26 -5.97 9.11
N LEU A 32 11.45 -5.39 7.93
CA LEU A 32 11.29 -6.08 6.64
C LEU A 32 12.28 -7.24 6.48
N ALA A 33 13.53 -7.05 6.91
CA ALA A 33 14.54 -8.12 6.87
C ALA A 33 14.17 -9.28 7.79
N VAL A 34 13.66 -9.01 8.98
CA VAL A 34 13.16 -10.02 9.94
C VAL A 34 11.97 -10.77 9.33
N ASP A 35 11.01 -10.07 8.73
CA ASP A 35 9.86 -10.67 8.07
C ASP A 35 10.29 -11.60 6.94
N LEU A 36 11.17 -11.14 6.06
CA LEU A 36 11.70 -11.93 4.93
C LEU A 36 12.47 -13.15 5.41
N TYR A 37 13.27 -13.01 6.48
CA TYR A 37 14.03 -14.13 7.05
C TYR A 37 13.11 -15.20 7.65
N ARG A 38 12.05 -14.80 8.35
CA ARG A 38 11.07 -15.73 8.95
C ARG A 38 10.25 -16.48 7.90
N HIS A 39 9.91 -15.83 6.78
CA HIS A 39 9.07 -16.39 5.73
C HIS A 39 9.84 -16.83 4.47
N ARG A 40 11.14 -17.09 4.61
CA ARG A 40 11.96 -17.54 3.46
C ARG A 40 11.51 -18.89 2.89
N ASP A 41 10.96 -19.76 3.73
CA ASP A 41 10.46 -21.07 3.33
C ASP A 41 8.96 -20.99 3.01
N ALA A 42 8.56 -21.53 1.86
CA ALA A 42 7.16 -21.52 1.43
C ALA A 42 6.33 -22.52 2.25
N HIS A 43 5.65 -22.04 3.27
CA HIS A 43 4.65 -22.79 4.00
C HIS A 43 3.29 -22.05 4.00
N ALA A 44 2.21 -22.79 4.21
CA ALA A 44 0.90 -22.18 4.39
C ALA A 44 0.73 -21.89 5.90
N PRO A 45 0.59 -20.60 6.31
CA PRO A 45 0.44 -20.26 7.72
C PRO A 45 -0.88 -20.84 8.24
N SER A 46 -0.87 -21.27 9.49
CA SER A 46 -2.11 -21.63 10.19
C SER A 46 -2.90 -20.36 10.55
N PRO A 47 -4.22 -20.43 10.75
CA PRO A 47 -5.00 -19.27 11.17
C PRO A 47 -4.52 -18.62 12.46
N LYS A 48 -3.97 -19.42 13.40
CA LYS A 48 -3.39 -18.90 14.65
C LYS A 48 -2.10 -18.12 14.41
N GLU A 49 -1.22 -18.63 13.55
CA GLU A 49 0.01 -17.93 13.16
C GLU A 49 -0.30 -16.60 12.48
N ALA A 50 -1.22 -16.61 11.50
CA ALA A 50 -1.64 -15.40 10.81
C ALA A 50 -2.25 -14.36 11.78
N LEU A 51 -3.06 -14.80 12.75
CA LEU A 51 -3.61 -13.91 13.78
C LEU A 51 -2.53 -13.32 14.67
N LEU A 52 -1.61 -14.14 15.18
CA LEU A 52 -0.53 -13.69 16.06
C LEU A 52 0.41 -12.70 15.36
N GLU A 53 0.74 -12.97 14.11
CA GLU A 53 1.54 -12.05 13.28
C GLU A 53 0.82 -10.73 13.01
N SER A 54 -0.47 -10.78 12.71
CA SER A 54 -1.29 -9.58 12.54
C SER A 54 -1.32 -8.73 13.82
N ILE A 55 -1.52 -9.36 14.97
CA ILE A 55 -1.48 -8.69 16.29
C ILE A 55 -0.09 -8.07 16.52
N PHE A 56 0.97 -8.83 16.27
CA PHE A 56 2.35 -8.35 16.45
C PHE A 56 2.60 -7.07 15.62
N TRP A 57 2.26 -7.06 14.34
CA TRP A 57 2.46 -5.90 13.47
C TRP A 57 1.59 -4.70 13.86
N VAL A 58 0.34 -4.94 14.29
CA VAL A 58 -0.53 -3.88 14.82
C VAL A 58 0.08 -3.29 16.09
N MET A 59 0.57 -4.12 17.00
CA MET A 59 1.21 -3.65 18.22
C MET A 59 2.52 -2.89 17.97
N CYS A 60 3.30 -3.29 16.97
CA CYS A 60 4.47 -2.51 16.53
C CYS A 60 4.08 -1.10 16.09
N GLY A 61 3.06 -0.96 15.24
CA GLY A 61 2.57 0.36 14.82
C GLY A 61 2.01 1.20 15.97
N LEU A 62 1.24 0.58 16.86
CA LEU A 62 0.73 1.27 18.05
C LEU A 62 1.83 1.64 19.05
N SER A 63 2.84 0.80 19.25
CA SER A 63 3.97 1.14 20.12
C SER A 63 4.81 2.29 19.58
N PHE A 64 4.89 2.44 18.26
CA PHE A 64 5.58 3.57 17.64
C PHE A 64 4.91 4.90 17.96
N SER A 65 3.60 4.93 18.19
CA SER A 65 2.91 6.14 18.65
C SER A 65 3.44 6.70 19.97
N LEU A 66 3.93 5.82 20.86
CA LEU A 66 4.57 6.24 22.11
C LEU A 66 5.89 6.95 21.84
N VAL A 67 6.66 6.48 20.86
CA VAL A 67 7.89 7.16 20.43
C VAL A 67 7.57 8.56 19.93
N ILE A 68 6.51 8.71 19.11
CA ILE A 68 6.04 10.01 18.64
C ILE A 68 5.62 10.90 19.83
N ALA A 69 4.86 10.36 20.79
CA ALA A 69 4.43 11.10 21.98
C ALA A 69 5.62 11.64 22.79
N PHE A 70 6.65 10.82 22.98
CA PHE A 70 7.84 11.20 23.75
C PHE A 70 8.73 12.19 23.02
N MET A 71 8.86 12.08 21.69
CA MET A 71 9.74 12.96 20.89
C MET A 71 9.08 14.28 20.52
N PHE A 72 7.79 14.26 20.19
CA PHE A 72 7.08 15.39 19.55
C PHE A 72 5.84 15.84 20.33
N GLY A 73 5.46 15.15 21.41
CA GLY A 73 4.36 15.55 22.29
C GLY A 73 2.99 15.00 21.90
N GLY A 74 1.99 15.35 22.72
CA GLY A 74 0.64 14.77 22.63
C GLY A 74 -0.14 15.13 21.36
N ALA A 75 0.08 16.31 20.78
CA ALA A 75 -0.59 16.69 19.52
C ALA A 75 -0.12 15.82 18.35
N ALA A 76 1.20 15.63 18.22
CA ALA A 76 1.78 14.73 17.21
C ALA A 76 1.36 13.26 17.40
N PHE A 77 1.21 12.82 18.64
CA PHE A 77 0.62 11.51 18.96
C PHE A 77 -0.80 11.40 18.41
N GLY A 78 -1.64 12.42 18.62
CA GLY A 78 -3.02 12.43 18.11
C GLY A 78 -3.09 12.35 16.58
N GLU A 79 -2.25 13.11 15.88
CA GLU A 79 -2.16 13.06 14.41
C GLU A 79 -1.68 11.69 13.91
N TYR A 80 -0.63 11.13 14.55
CA TYR A 80 -0.15 9.80 14.19
C TYR A 80 -1.22 8.72 14.35
N ILE A 81 -1.93 8.69 15.50
CA ILE A 81 -2.99 7.71 15.76
C ILE A 81 -4.13 7.87 14.77
N SER A 82 -4.53 9.10 14.45
CA SER A 82 -5.59 9.37 13.47
C SER A 82 -5.19 8.84 12.08
N GLY A 83 -3.99 9.17 11.62
CA GLY A 83 -3.45 8.67 10.36
C GLY A 83 -3.32 7.15 10.35
N TYR A 84 -2.83 6.56 11.43
CA TYR A 84 -2.70 5.09 11.58
C TYR A 84 -4.06 4.38 11.48
N LEU A 85 -5.11 4.90 12.12
CA LEU A 85 -6.45 4.32 12.08
C LEU A 85 -7.08 4.45 10.69
N ILE A 86 -6.90 5.59 10.01
CA ILE A 86 -7.36 5.79 8.63
C ILE A 86 -6.66 4.79 7.70
N GLU A 87 -5.33 4.70 7.76
CA GLU A 87 -4.55 3.75 6.94
C GLU A 87 -4.93 2.30 7.22
N LYS A 88 -5.16 1.93 8.47
CA LYS A 88 -5.61 0.58 8.81
C LYS A 88 -7.00 0.27 8.26
N SER A 89 -7.92 1.23 8.30
CA SER A 89 -9.25 1.07 7.73
C SER A 89 -9.20 0.87 6.21
N LEU A 90 -8.42 1.69 5.50
CA LEU A 90 -8.23 1.56 4.06
C LEU A 90 -7.49 0.27 3.67
N SER A 91 -6.54 -0.17 4.52
CA SER A 91 -5.78 -1.41 4.29
C SER A 91 -6.65 -2.68 4.32
N ILE A 92 -7.79 -2.67 5.03
CA ILE A 92 -8.72 -3.82 5.06
C ILE A 92 -9.31 -4.05 3.67
N ASP A 93 -9.69 -3.00 2.96
CA ASP A 93 -10.20 -3.10 1.59
C ASP A 93 -9.15 -3.68 0.64
N ASN A 94 -7.90 -3.26 0.78
CA ASN A 94 -6.79 -3.79 -0.03
C ASN A 94 -6.62 -5.30 0.18
N VAL A 95 -6.67 -5.79 1.43
CA VAL A 95 -6.57 -7.23 1.76
C VAL A 95 -7.68 -8.02 1.09
N PHE A 96 -8.89 -7.48 1.04
CA PHE A 96 -10.03 -8.13 0.39
C PHE A 96 -9.80 -8.27 -1.12
N VAL A 97 -9.35 -7.20 -1.79
CA VAL A 97 -9.02 -7.21 -3.23
C VAL A 97 -7.91 -8.20 -3.54
N TRP A 98 -6.86 -8.25 -2.71
CA TRP A 98 -5.75 -9.20 -2.88
C TRP A 98 -6.21 -10.66 -2.70
N SER A 99 -7.09 -10.91 -1.73
CA SER A 99 -7.67 -12.24 -1.51
C SER A 99 -8.44 -12.74 -2.73
N MET A 100 -9.27 -11.88 -3.32
CA MET A 100 -10.00 -12.19 -4.56
C MET A 100 -9.03 -12.43 -5.73
N LEU A 101 -8.00 -11.61 -5.86
CA LEU A 101 -6.98 -11.75 -6.90
C LEU A 101 -6.25 -13.11 -6.82
N PHE A 102 -5.82 -13.49 -5.62
CA PHE A 102 -5.16 -14.79 -5.42
C PHE A 102 -6.06 -15.96 -5.71
N ALA A 103 -7.34 -15.88 -5.37
CA ALA A 103 -8.34 -16.87 -5.71
C ALA A 103 -8.53 -16.97 -7.23
N THR A 104 -8.68 -15.84 -7.92
CA THR A 104 -8.84 -15.77 -9.38
C THR A 104 -7.64 -16.35 -10.13
N LEU A 105 -6.42 -16.06 -9.68
CA LEU A 105 -5.18 -16.57 -10.26
C LEU A 105 -4.79 -17.96 -9.73
N SER A 106 -5.63 -18.57 -8.88
CA SER A 106 -5.40 -19.90 -8.26
C SER A 106 -4.02 -20.01 -7.60
N ILE A 107 -3.57 -18.95 -6.90
CA ILE A 107 -2.27 -18.93 -6.23
C ILE A 107 -2.38 -19.61 -4.86
N PRO A 108 -1.66 -20.72 -4.63
CA PRO A 108 -1.66 -21.40 -3.34
C PRO A 108 -1.16 -20.51 -2.20
N LEU A 109 -1.73 -20.66 -1.00
CA LEU A 109 -1.38 -19.88 0.21
C LEU A 109 0.13 -19.80 0.47
N LYS A 110 0.85 -20.92 0.27
CA LYS A 110 2.31 -21.00 0.48
C LYS A 110 3.14 -20.04 -0.38
N TYR A 111 2.59 -19.51 -1.47
CA TYR A 111 3.28 -18.58 -2.37
C TYR A 111 2.78 -17.13 -2.25
N GLN A 112 1.63 -16.92 -1.58
CA GLN A 112 1.01 -15.60 -1.45
C GLN A 112 1.91 -14.63 -0.65
N HIS A 113 2.56 -15.11 0.42
CA HIS A 113 3.46 -14.28 1.22
C HIS A 113 4.56 -13.64 0.36
N ARG A 114 5.15 -14.39 -0.57
CA ARG A 114 6.19 -13.85 -1.47
C ARG A 114 5.69 -12.73 -2.37
N VAL A 115 4.50 -12.86 -2.90
CA VAL A 115 3.87 -11.82 -3.73
C VAL A 115 3.53 -10.62 -2.87
N LEU A 116 2.94 -10.84 -1.69
CA LEU A 116 2.58 -9.77 -0.75
C LEU A 116 3.80 -9.02 -0.25
N PHE A 117 4.90 -9.70 0.08
CA PHE A 117 6.14 -9.05 0.52
C PHE A 117 6.64 -8.04 -0.53
N TRP A 118 6.77 -8.47 -1.78
CA TRP A 118 7.22 -7.59 -2.86
C TRP A 118 6.19 -6.52 -3.21
N GLY A 119 4.90 -6.86 -3.17
CA GLY A 119 3.81 -5.91 -3.36
C GLY A 119 3.79 -4.82 -2.27
N ILE A 120 3.91 -5.19 -0.99
CA ILE A 120 3.98 -4.21 0.10
C ILE A 120 5.24 -3.34 0.00
N PHE A 121 6.38 -3.93 -0.37
CA PHE A 121 7.61 -3.17 -0.57
C PHE A 121 7.48 -2.16 -1.72
N GLY A 122 6.92 -2.58 -2.86
CA GLY A 122 6.66 -1.70 -4.00
C GLY A 122 5.64 -0.62 -3.66
N ALA A 123 4.53 -0.99 -3.04
CA ALA A 123 3.50 -0.07 -2.55
C ALA A 123 4.08 0.99 -1.60
N LEU A 124 4.93 0.59 -0.65
CA LEU A 124 5.59 1.51 0.27
C LEU A 124 6.50 2.51 -0.47
N ALA A 125 7.29 2.01 -1.42
CA ALA A 125 8.18 2.85 -2.22
C ALA A 125 7.39 3.84 -3.11
N LEU A 126 6.35 3.36 -3.79
CA LEU A 126 5.46 4.20 -4.60
C LEU A 126 4.74 5.24 -3.75
N ARG A 127 4.19 4.86 -2.60
CA ARG A 127 3.51 5.76 -1.68
C ARG A 127 4.45 6.86 -1.17
N ALA A 128 5.68 6.52 -0.81
CA ALA A 128 6.70 7.52 -0.43
C ALA A 128 6.94 8.54 -1.56
N VAL A 129 7.05 8.07 -2.81
CA VAL A 129 7.20 8.94 -3.98
C VAL A 129 5.97 9.83 -4.17
N PHE A 130 4.76 9.26 -4.08
CA PHE A 130 3.51 10.03 -4.24
C PHE A 130 3.32 11.07 -3.14
N ILE A 131 3.67 10.77 -1.88
CA ILE A 131 3.59 11.73 -0.78
C ILE A 131 4.55 12.89 -1.03
N VAL A 132 5.83 12.61 -1.37
CA VAL A 132 6.83 13.66 -1.63
C VAL A 132 6.42 14.52 -2.83
N LEU A 133 6.01 13.92 -3.94
CA LEU A 133 5.58 14.65 -5.13
C LEU A 133 4.25 15.38 -4.88
N GLY A 134 3.31 14.76 -4.20
CA GLY A 134 2.00 15.34 -3.87
C GLY A 134 2.14 16.56 -2.97
N SER A 135 2.94 16.47 -1.90
CA SER A 135 3.18 17.60 -1.00
C SER A 135 3.89 18.75 -1.72
N ALA A 136 4.90 18.45 -2.57
CA ALA A 136 5.59 19.45 -3.37
C ALA A 136 4.66 20.14 -4.39
N LEU A 137 3.76 19.39 -5.02
CA LEU A 137 2.79 19.94 -5.97
C LEU A 137 1.73 20.78 -5.26
N ILE A 138 1.19 20.33 -4.12
CA ILE A 138 0.17 21.07 -3.36
C ILE A 138 0.74 22.35 -2.77
N SER A 139 2.01 22.34 -2.32
CA SER A 139 2.66 23.54 -1.81
C SER A 139 2.81 24.64 -2.88
N GLN A 140 2.98 24.27 -4.14
CA GLN A 140 3.05 25.20 -5.28
C GLN A 140 1.68 25.56 -5.87
N PHE A 141 0.76 24.63 -5.88
CA PHE A 141 -0.54 24.73 -6.56
C PHE A 141 -1.68 24.36 -5.61
N TRP A 142 -2.00 25.21 -4.65
CA TRP A 142 -3.06 24.97 -3.65
C TRP A 142 -4.42 24.55 -4.25
N TRP A 143 -4.74 25.01 -5.48
CA TRP A 143 -5.97 24.68 -6.20
C TRP A 143 -6.06 23.18 -6.55
N LEU A 144 -4.92 22.45 -6.54
CA LEU A 144 -4.91 20.98 -6.75
C LEU A 144 -5.72 20.26 -5.67
N LEU A 145 -5.77 20.77 -4.43
CA LEU A 145 -6.63 20.21 -3.39
C LEU A 145 -8.10 20.19 -3.79
N LEU A 146 -8.58 21.24 -4.49
CA LEU A 146 -9.96 21.29 -4.98
C LEU A 146 -10.19 20.26 -6.08
N VAL A 147 -9.21 20.08 -6.97
CA VAL A 147 -9.28 19.06 -8.03
C VAL A 147 -9.29 17.66 -7.44
N PHE A 148 -8.41 17.38 -6.48
CA PHE A 148 -8.39 16.10 -5.78
C PHE A 148 -9.67 15.86 -4.99
N GLY A 149 -10.17 16.85 -4.27
CA GLY A 149 -11.44 16.76 -3.56
C GLY A 149 -12.62 16.45 -4.50
N ALA A 150 -12.71 17.13 -5.64
CA ALA A 150 -13.71 16.86 -6.67
C ALA A 150 -13.56 15.44 -7.26
N PHE A 151 -12.33 14.99 -7.49
CA PHE A 151 -12.02 13.64 -7.95
C PHE A 151 -12.47 12.59 -6.94
N LEU A 152 -12.19 12.78 -5.63
CA LEU A 152 -12.62 11.88 -4.56
C LEU A 152 -14.15 11.79 -4.47
N VAL A 153 -14.87 12.92 -4.57
CA VAL A 153 -16.32 12.94 -4.60
C VAL A 153 -16.87 12.19 -5.81
N TYR A 154 -16.27 12.42 -6.98
CA TYR A 154 -16.65 11.70 -8.22
C TYR A 154 -16.40 10.18 -8.09
N THR A 155 -15.23 9.77 -7.59
CA THR A 155 -14.88 8.36 -7.39
C THR A 155 -15.83 7.71 -6.37
N GLY A 156 -16.06 8.35 -5.23
CA GLY A 156 -17.00 7.87 -4.22
C GLY A 156 -18.43 7.72 -4.74
N ALA A 157 -18.92 8.69 -5.49
CA ALA A 157 -20.26 8.61 -6.12
C ALA A 157 -20.34 7.48 -7.17
N LYS A 158 -19.24 7.26 -7.90
CA LYS A 158 -19.15 6.18 -8.90
C LYS A 158 -19.16 4.81 -8.24
N ILE A 159 -18.43 4.61 -7.13
CA ILE A 159 -18.38 3.35 -6.37
C ILE A 159 -19.79 3.02 -5.82
N ILE A 160 -20.48 4.00 -5.24
CA ILE A 160 -21.86 3.81 -4.74
C ILE A 160 -22.80 3.35 -5.85
N ARG A 161 -22.58 3.85 -7.06
CA ARG A 161 -23.47 3.59 -8.22
C ARG A 161 -23.17 2.27 -8.94
N HIS A 162 -21.95 1.73 -8.84
CA HIS A 162 -21.47 0.54 -9.58
C HIS A 162 -20.83 -0.49 -8.65
N ARG A 163 -21.46 -0.82 -7.55
CA ARG A 163 -20.91 -1.61 -6.44
C ARG A 163 -20.44 -3.04 -6.79
N ASP A 164 -20.94 -3.61 -7.89
CA ASP A 164 -20.74 -5.03 -8.19
C ASP A 164 -19.63 -5.34 -9.22
N ASP A 165 -19.07 -4.32 -9.89
CA ASP A 165 -18.20 -4.54 -11.07
C ASP A 165 -16.72 -4.11 -10.92
N GLU A 166 -16.33 -3.45 -9.85
CA GLU A 166 -15.02 -2.76 -9.81
C GLU A 166 -13.83 -3.69 -9.51
N GLY A 167 -13.96 -4.65 -8.63
CA GLY A 167 -12.88 -5.58 -8.30
C GLY A 167 -12.43 -6.46 -9.46
N GLU A 168 -13.37 -6.89 -10.32
CA GLU A 168 -13.04 -7.64 -11.55
C GLU A 168 -12.39 -6.76 -12.61
N LYS A 169 -12.78 -5.49 -12.72
CA LYS A 169 -12.22 -4.56 -13.71
C LYS A 169 -10.79 -4.16 -13.40
N GLU A 170 -10.44 -4.00 -12.12
CA GLU A 170 -9.09 -3.64 -11.70
C GLU A 170 -8.11 -4.78 -11.88
N SER A 171 -8.46 -6.01 -11.51
CA SER A 171 -7.65 -7.19 -11.76
C SER A 171 -7.43 -7.42 -13.26
N THR A 172 -8.45 -7.15 -14.09
CA THR A 172 -8.37 -7.26 -15.54
C THR A 172 -7.44 -6.20 -16.16
N ARG A 173 -7.41 -4.98 -15.62
CA ARG A 173 -6.53 -3.89 -16.11
C ARG A 173 -5.04 -4.21 -15.87
N GLY A 174 -4.66 -4.63 -14.68
CA GLY A 174 -3.28 -5.00 -14.38
C GLY A 174 -2.79 -6.17 -15.23
N LEU A 175 -3.62 -7.22 -15.39
CA LEU A 175 -3.33 -8.33 -16.29
C LEU A 175 -3.23 -7.90 -17.76
N GLY A 176 -4.09 -6.98 -18.20
CA GLY A 176 -4.06 -6.42 -19.56
C GLY A 176 -2.77 -5.67 -19.87
N LEU A 177 -2.27 -4.90 -18.91
CA LEU A 177 -0.98 -4.20 -19.02
C LEU A 177 0.18 -5.19 -19.14
N LEU A 178 0.22 -6.22 -18.27
CA LEU A 178 1.28 -7.21 -18.29
C LEU A 178 1.29 -8.01 -19.61
N ARG A 179 0.13 -8.43 -20.11
CA ARG A 179 0.00 -9.17 -21.37
C ARG A 179 0.44 -8.38 -22.60
N ARG A 180 0.43 -7.05 -22.55
CA ARG A 180 0.96 -6.20 -23.61
C ARG A 180 2.49 -6.16 -23.67
N VAL A 181 3.14 -6.36 -22.51
CA VAL A 181 4.59 -6.26 -22.37
C VAL A 181 5.25 -7.62 -22.55
N MET A 182 4.64 -8.70 -22.04
CA MET A 182 5.21 -10.04 -22.10
C MET A 182 4.14 -11.13 -22.05
N PRO A 183 4.44 -12.33 -22.60
CA PRO A 183 3.55 -13.48 -22.47
C PRO A 183 3.39 -13.88 -21.01
N VAL A 184 2.18 -14.25 -20.61
CA VAL A 184 1.85 -14.74 -19.26
C VAL A 184 1.59 -16.23 -19.33
N SER A 185 2.27 -17.00 -18.49
CA SER A 185 2.07 -18.44 -18.31
C SER A 185 0.89 -18.69 -17.38
N ASP A 186 0.07 -19.69 -17.71
CA ASP A 186 -0.99 -20.14 -16.80
C ASP A 186 -0.46 -21.09 -15.71
N LYS A 187 0.83 -21.51 -15.78
CA LYS A 187 1.44 -22.44 -14.84
C LYS A 187 2.41 -21.73 -13.92
N LEU A 188 2.36 -22.11 -12.63
CA LEU A 188 3.35 -21.73 -11.64
C LEU A 188 4.67 -22.48 -11.89
N ASP A 189 5.79 -21.79 -11.71
CA ASP A 189 7.15 -22.35 -11.71
C ASP A 189 7.76 -22.19 -10.30
N GLY A 190 7.25 -22.95 -9.34
CA GLY A 190 7.62 -22.82 -7.93
C GLY A 190 7.35 -21.40 -7.41
N GLN A 191 8.35 -20.78 -6.82
CA GLN A 191 8.29 -19.40 -6.30
C GLN A 191 8.81 -18.34 -7.30
N LYS A 192 9.07 -18.71 -8.56
CA LYS A 192 9.67 -17.80 -9.52
C LYS A 192 8.62 -16.84 -10.10
N PHE A 193 9.01 -15.59 -10.28
CA PHE A 193 8.21 -14.58 -10.99
C PHE A 193 8.29 -14.71 -12.51
N PHE A 194 9.39 -15.26 -13.02
CA PHE A 194 9.60 -15.47 -14.44
C PHE A 194 9.81 -16.95 -14.75
N THR A 195 9.31 -17.37 -15.90
CA THR A 195 9.51 -18.71 -16.46
C THR A 195 9.87 -18.61 -17.94
N VAL A 196 10.10 -19.74 -18.59
CA VAL A 196 10.36 -19.80 -20.03
C VAL A 196 9.21 -20.52 -20.70
N LEU A 197 8.53 -19.85 -21.62
CA LEU A 197 7.45 -20.39 -22.44
C LEU A 197 7.87 -20.31 -23.91
N ASN A 198 7.93 -21.43 -24.60
CA ASN A 198 8.33 -21.52 -26.02
C ASN A 198 9.68 -20.80 -26.32
N GLY A 199 10.68 -20.95 -25.43
CA GLY A 199 12.00 -20.33 -25.58
C GLY A 199 12.07 -18.82 -25.27
N LYS A 200 10.96 -18.20 -24.88
CA LYS A 200 10.88 -16.79 -24.49
C LYS A 200 10.60 -16.63 -23.00
N ARG A 201 11.12 -15.57 -22.39
CA ARG A 201 10.77 -15.20 -21.01
C ARG A 201 9.27 -14.88 -20.94
N ALA A 202 8.60 -15.47 -19.96
CA ALA A 202 7.18 -15.27 -19.68
C ALA A 202 6.98 -14.96 -18.20
N ALA A 203 5.95 -14.21 -17.89
CA ALA A 203 5.49 -13.95 -16.53
C ALA A 203 4.82 -15.20 -15.97
N THR A 204 5.05 -15.50 -14.70
CA THR A 204 4.25 -16.49 -13.96
C THR A 204 2.99 -15.82 -13.40
N PRO A 205 1.99 -16.59 -12.92
CA PRO A 205 0.85 -16.04 -12.18
C PRO A 205 1.26 -15.22 -10.95
N LEU A 206 2.43 -15.52 -10.33
CA LEU A 206 2.96 -14.73 -9.21
C LEU A 206 3.36 -13.32 -9.65
N LEU A 207 4.03 -13.18 -10.80
CA LEU A 207 4.34 -11.84 -11.33
C LEU A 207 3.07 -11.11 -11.78
N ALA A 208 2.12 -11.83 -12.36
CA ALA A 208 0.84 -11.26 -12.74
C ALA A 208 0.10 -10.68 -11.53
N ALA A 209 0.04 -11.43 -10.42
CA ALA A 209 -0.55 -10.95 -9.18
C ALA A 209 0.21 -9.74 -8.62
N LEU A 210 1.54 -9.78 -8.62
CA LEU A 210 2.36 -8.66 -8.15
C LEU A 210 2.05 -7.37 -8.94
N VAL A 211 2.03 -7.46 -10.27
CA VAL A 211 1.73 -6.28 -11.13
C VAL A 211 0.32 -5.75 -10.87
N VAL A 212 -0.67 -6.64 -10.69
CA VAL A 212 -2.04 -6.21 -10.37
C VAL A 212 -2.08 -5.52 -9.01
N ILE A 213 -1.42 -6.07 -7.98
CA ILE A 213 -1.32 -5.46 -6.64
C ILE A 213 -0.72 -4.06 -6.73
N GLU A 214 0.41 -3.90 -7.43
CA GLU A 214 1.07 -2.60 -7.60
C GLU A 214 0.19 -1.58 -8.33
N VAL A 215 -0.47 -2.01 -9.41
CA VAL A 215 -1.40 -1.13 -10.16
C VAL A 215 -2.58 -0.70 -9.29
N THR A 216 -3.14 -1.64 -8.52
CA THR A 216 -4.25 -1.37 -7.61
C THR A 216 -3.82 -0.44 -6.48
N ASP A 217 -2.61 -0.64 -5.91
CA ASP A 217 -2.09 0.24 -4.86
C ASP A 217 -1.84 1.67 -5.37
N VAL A 218 -1.38 1.83 -6.61
CA VAL A 218 -1.27 3.16 -7.24
C VAL A 218 -2.64 3.85 -7.33
N ILE A 219 -3.69 3.12 -7.70
CA ILE A 219 -5.05 3.67 -7.77
C ILE A 219 -5.49 4.10 -6.36
N PHE A 220 -5.30 3.26 -5.34
CA PHE A 220 -5.62 3.60 -3.96
C PHE A 220 -4.76 4.73 -3.40
N ALA A 221 -3.48 4.82 -3.78
CA ALA A 221 -2.61 5.91 -3.37
C ALA A 221 -3.08 7.27 -3.92
N VAL A 222 -3.60 7.31 -5.15
CA VAL A 222 -4.18 8.53 -5.73
C VAL A 222 -5.40 9.01 -4.93
N ASP A 223 -6.16 8.09 -4.33
CA ASP A 223 -7.32 8.42 -3.49
C ASP A 223 -6.91 8.74 -2.04
N SER A 224 -5.95 8.02 -1.45
CA SER A 224 -5.58 8.13 -0.03
C SER A 224 -4.62 9.29 0.26
N VAL A 225 -3.66 9.57 -0.63
CA VAL A 225 -2.65 10.63 -0.40
C VAL A 225 -3.30 12.01 -0.21
N PRO A 226 -4.26 12.46 -1.04
CA PRO A 226 -4.96 13.72 -0.81
C PRO A 226 -5.83 13.75 0.45
N ALA A 227 -6.24 12.58 0.97
CA ALA A 227 -7.06 12.49 2.19
C ALA A 227 -6.23 12.66 3.47
N ILE A 228 -4.89 12.46 3.38
CA ILE A 228 -3.95 12.55 4.50
C ILE A 228 -3.20 13.90 4.49
N LEU A 229 -3.02 14.52 3.32
CA LEU A 229 -2.39 15.84 3.15
C LEU A 229 -3.36 16.99 3.41
#